data_271fda984e592a0fd1a76a3339489470
#
_entry.id   271fda984e592a0fd1a76a3339489470
#
_cell.length_a   1.000
_cell.length_b   1.000
_cell.length_c   1.000
_cell.angle_alpha   90.00
_cell.angle_beta   90.00
_cell.angle_gamma   90.00
#
_symmetry.space_group_name_H-M   'P 1'
#
loop_
_entity.id
_entity.type
_entity.pdbx_description
1 polymer ?
#
loop_
_entity_poly.entity_id
_entity_poly.type
_entity_poly.pdbx_seq_one_letter_code
_entity_poly.pdbx_strand_id
1 'polypeptide(L)'
;KCARLCHEVNRTYCSTLGDVSQVPWDQAPEWQRTSAIKGVMFCAEQGTHFPERQHNSWMKEKLENGWKYGHKKDEHEKTHPCLIPYEYLPADQKLKDSLFGAICNAFFAQNPLPYLETAL
;
A
#
# COMPACT_ATOMS: atom_id res chain seq x y z
N LYS A 1 8.41 -8.56 6.98
CA LYS A 1 7.36 -8.89 7.99
C LYS A 1 6.21 -7.91 7.94
N CYS A 2 6.45 -6.64 8.18
CA CYS A 2 5.40 -5.63 8.16
C CYS A 2 4.80 -5.47 6.76
N ALA A 3 5.64 -5.39 5.72
CA ALA A 3 5.17 -5.24 4.35
C ALA A 3 4.35 -6.46 3.91
N ARG A 4 4.79 -7.66 4.27
CA ARG A 4 4.04 -8.89 3.99
C ARG A 4 2.66 -8.85 4.65
N LEU A 5 2.61 -8.44 5.92
CA LEU A 5 1.34 -8.35 6.65
C LEU A 5 0.41 -7.33 6.00
N CYS A 6 0.93 -6.17 5.62
CA CYS A 6 0.14 -5.15 4.91
C CYS A 6 -0.43 -5.72 3.61
N HIS A 7 0.39 -6.44 2.85
CA HIS A 7 -0.04 -7.04 1.59
C HIS A 7 -1.17 -8.06 1.82
N GLU A 8 -1.01 -8.96 2.80
CA GLU A 8 -1.99 -10.00 3.07
C GLU A 8 -3.31 -9.43 3.59
N VAL A 9 -3.26 -8.40 4.44
CA VAL A 9 -4.47 -7.73 4.91
C VAL A 9 -5.17 -7.04 3.74
N ASN A 10 -4.41 -6.35 2.88
CA ASN A 10 -4.98 -5.70 1.70
C ASN A 10 -5.59 -6.73 0.74
N ARG A 11 -4.93 -7.85 0.54
CA ARG A 11 -5.45 -8.93 -0.30
C ARG A 11 -6.79 -9.44 0.21
N THR A 12 -6.87 -9.67 1.52
CA THR A 12 -8.10 -10.12 2.17
C THR A 12 -9.20 -9.06 2.04
N TYR A 13 -8.86 -7.81 2.30
CA TYR A 13 -9.81 -6.71 2.18
C TYR A 13 -10.34 -6.58 0.76
N CYS A 14 -9.46 -6.60 -0.25
CA CYS A 14 -9.86 -6.54 -1.66
C CYS A 14 -10.82 -7.68 -2.01
N SER A 15 -10.57 -8.87 -1.50
CA SER A 15 -11.45 -10.04 -1.70
C SER A 15 -12.86 -9.76 -1.19
N THR A 16 -13.01 -9.06 -0.06
CA THR A 16 -14.34 -8.72 0.46
C THR A 16 -15.09 -7.74 -0.43
N LEU A 17 -14.36 -6.99 -1.26
CA LEU A 17 -14.93 -6.04 -2.22
C LEU A 17 -15.14 -6.67 -3.60
N GLY A 18 -14.88 -7.97 -3.73
CA GLY A 18 -15.03 -8.68 -5.01
C GLY A 18 -13.79 -8.68 -5.88
N ASP A 19 -12.69 -8.09 -5.44
CA ASP A 19 -11.42 -8.11 -6.17
C ASP A 19 -10.58 -9.29 -5.69
N VAL A 20 -10.53 -10.35 -6.49
CA VAL A 20 -9.76 -11.56 -6.21
C VAL A 20 -8.48 -11.63 -7.03
N SER A 21 -8.05 -10.52 -7.62
CA SER A 21 -6.86 -10.45 -8.47
C SER A 21 -5.55 -10.45 -7.68
N GLN A 22 -5.59 -10.15 -6.39
CA GLN A 22 -4.40 -10.12 -5.56
C GLN A 22 -3.90 -11.54 -5.28
N VAL A 23 -2.60 -11.72 -5.35
CA VAL A 23 -1.96 -13.02 -5.09
C VAL A 23 -1.22 -13.00 -3.76
N PRO A 24 -0.92 -14.18 -3.16
CA PRO A 24 -0.12 -14.22 -1.94
C PRO A 24 1.23 -13.54 -2.12
N TRP A 25 1.77 -13.02 -1.02
CA TRP A 25 3.04 -12.27 -1.02
C TRP A 25 4.17 -12.98 -1.78
N ASP A 26 4.33 -14.29 -1.55
CA ASP A 26 5.42 -15.04 -2.16
C ASP A 26 5.27 -15.18 -3.68
N GLN A 27 4.07 -14.96 -4.20
CA GLN A 27 3.78 -15.02 -5.63
C GLN A 27 3.65 -13.63 -6.25
N ALA A 28 3.66 -12.58 -5.43
CA ALA A 28 3.52 -11.22 -5.90
C ALA A 28 4.75 -10.81 -6.72
N PRO A 29 4.57 -10.05 -7.80
CA PRO A 29 5.71 -9.56 -8.58
C PRO A 29 6.59 -8.64 -7.74
N GLU A 30 7.86 -8.57 -8.11
CA GLU A 30 8.85 -7.78 -7.37
C GLU A 30 8.42 -6.33 -7.22
N TRP A 31 7.86 -5.73 -8.28
CA TRP A 31 7.43 -4.33 -8.22
C TRP A 31 6.38 -4.10 -7.13
N GLN A 32 5.49 -5.07 -6.93
CA GLN A 32 4.43 -4.95 -5.92
C GLN A 32 5.01 -5.07 -4.51
N ARG A 33 5.93 -6.02 -4.30
CA ARG A 33 6.60 -6.17 -3.00
C ARG A 33 7.45 -4.95 -2.68
N THR A 34 8.18 -4.43 -3.66
CA THR A 34 8.97 -3.22 -3.51
C THR A 34 8.10 -2.02 -3.13
N SER A 35 6.95 -1.88 -3.78
CA SER A 35 6.01 -0.81 -3.47
C SER A 35 5.51 -0.89 -2.03
N ALA A 36 5.17 -2.09 -1.56
CA ALA A 36 4.74 -2.28 -0.18
C ALA A 36 5.85 -1.94 0.82
N ILE A 37 7.08 -2.34 0.54
CA ILE A 37 8.24 -2.04 1.38
C ILE A 37 8.47 -0.53 1.45
N LYS A 38 8.42 0.16 0.30
CA LYS A 38 8.54 1.63 0.28
C LYS A 38 7.45 2.30 1.10
N GLY A 39 6.23 1.76 1.04
CA GLY A 39 5.13 2.27 1.85
C GLY A 39 5.39 2.14 3.35
N VAL A 40 5.93 1.00 3.77
CA VAL A 40 6.30 0.78 5.18
C VAL A 40 7.41 1.74 5.60
N MET A 41 8.42 1.92 4.76
CA MET A 41 9.51 2.87 5.04
C MET A 41 8.99 4.29 5.18
N PHE A 42 8.06 4.68 4.32
CA PHE A 42 7.43 6.00 4.41
C PHE A 42 6.71 6.19 5.75
N CYS A 43 5.93 5.20 6.17
CA CYS A 43 5.26 5.22 7.47
C CYS A 43 6.25 5.39 8.62
N ALA A 44 7.37 4.66 8.57
CA ALA A 44 8.41 4.73 9.59
C ALA A 44 9.03 6.12 9.66
N GLU A 45 9.29 6.74 8.51
CA GLU A 45 9.88 8.07 8.44
C GLU A 45 8.93 9.15 8.96
N GLN A 46 7.63 9.00 8.71
CA GLN A 46 6.65 9.99 9.16
C GLN A 46 6.39 9.93 10.66
N GLY A 47 6.62 8.80 11.30
CA GLY A 47 6.40 8.61 12.74
C GLY A 47 4.94 8.61 13.15
N THR A 48 4.05 9.16 12.34
CA THR A 48 2.61 9.21 12.56
C THR A 48 1.93 8.91 11.23
N HIS A 49 0.87 8.13 11.28
CA HIS A 49 0.17 7.76 10.07
C HIS A 49 -0.89 8.78 9.69
N PHE A 50 -0.84 9.23 8.44
CA PHE A 50 -1.86 10.06 7.81
C PHE A 50 -2.28 9.37 6.51
N PRO A 51 -3.52 8.86 6.39
CA PRO A 51 -3.95 8.12 5.20
C PRO A 51 -3.74 8.89 3.89
N GLU A 52 -4.02 10.19 3.90
CA GLU A 52 -3.81 11.02 2.71
C GLU A 52 -2.35 11.06 2.27
N ARG A 53 -1.43 11.20 3.22
CA ARG A 53 0.00 11.20 2.91
C ARG A 53 0.46 9.85 2.38
N GLN A 54 -0.07 8.77 2.94
CA GLN A 54 0.24 7.42 2.47
C GLN A 54 -0.21 7.25 1.02
N HIS A 55 -1.41 7.69 0.71
CA HIS A 55 -1.92 7.64 -0.65
C HIS A 55 -1.06 8.47 -1.61
N ASN A 56 -0.71 9.69 -1.20
CA ASN A 56 0.10 10.57 -2.04
C ASN A 56 1.49 9.98 -2.32
N SER A 57 2.10 9.33 -1.32
CA SER A 57 3.38 8.65 -1.48
C SER A 57 3.27 7.47 -2.46
N TRP A 58 2.22 6.67 -2.33
CA TRP A 58 1.96 5.56 -3.24
C TRP A 58 1.73 6.07 -4.66
N MET A 59 0.91 7.10 -4.81
CA MET A 59 0.60 7.68 -6.12
C MET A 59 1.85 8.23 -6.80
N LYS A 60 2.70 8.94 -6.05
CA LYS A 60 3.96 9.47 -6.57
C LYS A 60 4.84 8.36 -7.11
N GLU A 61 5.00 7.28 -6.34
CA GLU A 61 5.82 6.14 -6.75
C GLU A 61 5.27 5.49 -8.02
N LYS A 62 3.96 5.33 -8.12
CA LYS A 62 3.33 4.76 -9.30
C LYS A 62 3.51 5.64 -10.54
N LEU A 63 3.29 6.95 -10.40
CA LEU A 63 3.48 7.88 -11.50
C LEU A 63 4.93 7.90 -11.99
N GLU A 64 5.89 7.85 -11.07
CA GLU A 64 7.31 7.80 -11.42
C GLU A 64 7.68 6.52 -12.18
N ASN A 65 6.94 5.44 -11.98
CA ASN A 65 7.16 4.15 -12.64
C ASN A 65 6.29 3.96 -13.89
N GLY A 66 5.71 5.04 -14.39
CA GLY A 66 4.97 5.02 -15.65
C GLY A 66 3.51 4.60 -15.54
N TRP A 67 3.00 4.43 -14.33
CA TRP A 67 1.57 4.16 -14.15
C TRP A 67 0.77 5.44 -14.37
N LYS A 68 -0.47 5.27 -14.79
CA LYS A 68 -1.39 6.38 -15.05
C LYS A 68 -2.80 6.01 -14.63
N TYR A 69 -3.66 7.02 -14.49
CA TYR A 69 -5.07 6.78 -14.23
C TYR A 69 -5.67 5.97 -15.37
N GLY A 70 -6.48 4.98 -15.02
CA GLY A 70 -7.27 4.22 -15.97
C GLY A 70 -8.50 3.70 -15.26
N HIS A 71 -9.58 3.53 -16.02
CA HIS A 71 -10.86 3.08 -15.49
C HIS A 71 -10.76 1.70 -14.83
N LYS A 72 -9.85 0.85 -15.34
CA LYS A 72 -9.62 -0.47 -14.80
C LYS A 72 -8.18 -0.62 -14.36
N LYS A 73 -7.95 -1.39 -13.30
CA LYS A 73 -6.62 -1.78 -12.89
C LYS A 73 -6.07 -2.77 -13.92
N ASP A 74 -4.97 -2.40 -14.56
CA ASP A 74 -4.32 -3.22 -15.57
C ASP A 74 -2.79 -3.12 -15.40
N GLU A 75 -2.19 -4.21 -14.95
CA GLU A 75 -0.75 -4.26 -14.71
C GLU A 75 0.05 -4.14 -16.00
N HIS A 76 -0.45 -4.74 -17.08
CA HIS A 76 0.25 -4.70 -18.38
C HIS A 76 0.28 -3.28 -18.93
N GLU A 77 -0.86 -2.58 -18.91
CA GLU A 77 -0.97 -1.20 -19.38
C GLU A 77 -0.54 -0.18 -18.33
N LYS A 78 -0.29 -0.62 -17.10
CA LYS A 78 0.05 0.23 -15.97
C LYS A 78 -1.00 1.30 -15.70
N THR A 79 -2.25 0.87 -15.60
CA THR A 79 -3.36 1.75 -15.26
C THR A 79 -3.95 1.38 -13.91
N HIS A 80 -4.45 2.37 -13.20
CA HIS A 80 -5.07 2.14 -11.91
C HIS A 80 -6.12 3.22 -11.64
N PRO A 81 -7.34 2.83 -11.22
CA PRO A 81 -8.41 3.80 -10.99
C PRO A 81 -8.20 4.65 -9.73
N CYS A 82 -7.32 4.25 -8.82
CA CYS A 82 -7.02 5.02 -7.62
C CYS A 82 -5.90 6.04 -7.79
N LEU A 83 -5.37 6.22 -9.02
CA LEU A 83 -4.37 7.27 -9.30
C LEU A 83 -5.05 8.61 -9.49
N ILE A 84 -5.71 9.07 -8.43
CA ILE A 84 -6.43 10.34 -8.34
C ILE A 84 -6.18 10.90 -6.93
N PRO A 85 -6.41 12.21 -6.72
CA PRO A 85 -6.26 12.80 -5.38
C PRO A 85 -7.08 12.05 -4.33
N TYR A 86 -6.51 11.93 -3.14
CA TYR A 86 -7.12 11.18 -2.04
C TYR A 86 -8.57 11.59 -1.76
N GLU A 87 -8.85 12.89 -1.80
CA GLU A 87 -10.18 13.42 -1.49
C GLU A 87 -11.28 12.88 -2.42
N TYR A 88 -10.90 12.45 -3.64
CA TYR A 88 -11.87 11.92 -4.60
C TYR A 88 -11.99 10.39 -4.57
N LEU A 89 -11.23 9.72 -3.72
CA LEU A 89 -11.34 8.28 -3.59
C LEU A 89 -12.66 7.89 -2.91
N PRO A 90 -13.31 6.80 -3.35
CA PRO A 90 -14.42 6.22 -2.60
C PRO A 90 -13.97 5.80 -1.20
N ALA A 91 -14.90 5.76 -0.25
CA ALA A 91 -14.59 5.42 1.14
C ALA A 91 -13.94 4.04 1.28
N ASP A 92 -14.36 3.06 0.49
CA ASP A 92 -13.80 1.72 0.51
C ASP A 92 -12.34 1.68 0.04
N GLN A 93 -11.94 2.61 -0.83
CA GLN A 93 -10.55 2.72 -1.27
C GLN A 93 -9.70 3.51 -0.27
N LYS A 94 -10.28 4.55 0.35
CA LYS A 94 -9.61 5.30 1.43
C LYS A 94 -9.26 4.37 2.60
N LEU A 95 -10.10 3.39 2.87
CA LEU A 95 -9.87 2.46 3.98
C LEU A 95 -8.58 1.66 3.80
N LYS A 96 -8.15 1.40 2.58
CA LYS A 96 -6.88 0.68 2.33
C LYS A 96 -5.70 1.43 2.94
N ASP A 97 -5.66 2.73 2.80
CA ASP A 97 -4.57 3.54 3.36
C ASP A 97 -4.64 3.56 4.89
N SER A 98 -5.83 3.61 5.45
CA SER A 98 -6.03 3.56 6.90
C SER A 98 -5.59 2.22 7.48
N LEU A 99 -5.93 1.11 6.81
CA LEU A 99 -5.51 -0.23 7.24
C LEU A 99 -4.00 -0.38 7.19
N PHE A 100 -3.38 0.07 6.10
CA PHE A 100 -1.93 0.02 5.93
C PHE A 100 -1.23 0.75 7.08
N GLY A 101 -1.66 1.95 7.36
CA GLY A 101 -1.07 2.76 8.42
C GLY A 101 -1.29 2.21 9.81
N ALA A 102 -2.48 1.64 10.06
CA ALA A 102 -2.78 1.02 11.35
C ALA A 102 -1.82 -0.15 11.63
N ILE A 103 -1.55 -0.96 10.61
CA ILE A 103 -0.62 -2.08 10.73
C ILE A 103 0.79 -1.56 11.01
N CYS A 104 1.25 -0.56 10.26
CA CYS A 104 2.57 0.02 10.45
C CYS A 104 2.72 0.60 11.86
N ASN A 105 1.73 1.37 12.32
CA ASN A 105 1.76 1.96 13.66
C ASN A 105 1.84 0.88 14.74
N ALA A 106 1.04 -0.16 14.64
CA ALA A 106 1.05 -1.25 15.60
C ALA A 106 2.39 -1.99 15.59
N PHE A 107 2.93 -2.23 14.40
CA PHE A 107 4.20 -2.94 14.25
C PHE A 107 5.35 -2.15 14.85
N PHE A 108 5.44 -0.85 14.51
CA PHE A 108 6.55 -0.01 15.00
C PHE A 108 6.44 0.32 16.49
N ALA A 109 5.25 0.24 17.08
CA ALA A 109 5.10 0.38 18.52
C ALA A 109 5.81 -0.74 19.28
N GLN A 110 5.83 -1.96 18.68
CA GLN A 110 6.47 -3.13 19.27
C GLN A 110 7.90 -3.33 18.76
N ASN A 111 8.24 -2.76 17.61
CA ASN A 111 9.52 -2.92 16.94
C ASN A 111 10.09 -1.54 16.63
N PRO A 112 10.51 -0.79 17.66
CA PRO A 112 11.03 0.56 17.42
C PRO A 112 12.30 0.54 16.58
N LEU A 113 12.57 1.66 15.90
CA LEU A 113 13.85 1.87 15.24
C LEU A 113 14.96 1.70 16.28
N PRO A 114 16.05 1.02 16.01
CA PRO A 114 16.65 0.63 14.74
C PRO A 114 16.26 -0.76 14.19
N TYR A 115 15.21 -1.38 14.68
CA TYR A 115 14.82 -2.72 14.24
C TYR A 115 14.00 -2.71 12.94
N LEU A 116 14.05 -1.61 12.20
CA LEU A 116 13.30 -1.43 10.95
C LEU A 116 13.58 -2.53 9.92
N GLU A 117 14.84 -2.92 9.77
CA GLU A 117 15.21 -3.98 8.82
C GLU A 117 14.50 -5.30 9.12
N THR A 118 14.34 -5.63 10.40
CA THR A 118 13.61 -6.82 10.82
C THR A 118 12.11 -6.66 10.55
N ALA A 119 11.61 -5.43 10.64
CA ALA A 119 10.20 -5.13 10.40
C ALA A 119 9.82 -5.26 8.92
N LEU A 120 10.73 -4.93 8.03
CA LEU A 120 10.49 -5.02 6.59
C LEU A 120 10.46 -6.47 6.13
#